data_b67802347f0540f60171d52a1e1afb76
#
_entry.id   b67802347f0540f60171d52a1e1afb76
#
_cell.length_a   1.000
_cell.length_b   1.000
_cell.length_c   1.000
_cell.angle_alpha   90.00
_cell.angle_beta   90.00
_cell.angle_gamma   90.00
#
_symmetry.space_group_name_H-M   'P 1'
#
loop_
_entity.id
_entity.type
_entity.pdbx_description
1 polymer ?
#
loop_
_entity_poly.entity_id
_entity_poly.type
_entity_poly.pdbx_seq_one_letter_code
_entity_poly.pdbx_strand_id
1 'polypeptide(L)' 'SDAYLAGCRSLGVVEVHHQGSYDEAMIIMRNQAVDLEASVIVPLDLYQNTTETGEAGPEMTFVKGRMLRCPEKSGEEEV' A
#
# COMPACT_ATOMS: atom_id res chain seq x y z
N SER A 1 0.12 -1.53 -15.29
CA SER A 1 -0.09 -0.15 -15.01
C SER A 1 1.07 0.68 -15.50
N ASP A 2 0.84 1.95 -15.60
CA ASP A 2 1.82 2.82 -16.16
C ASP A 2 3.07 2.92 -15.34
N ALA A 3 2.96 2.72 -14.07
CA ALA A 3 4.14 2.83 -13.23
C ALA A 3 5.18 1.80 -13.62
N TYR A 4 4.73 0.63 -14.03
CA TYR A 4 5.67 -0.37 -14.45
C TYR A 4 6.34 0.05 -15.73
N LEU A 5 5.55 0.66 -16.61
CA LEU A 5 6.11 1.03 -17.88
C LEU A 5 7.09 2.16 -17.74
N ALA A 6 7.06 2.85 -16.64
CA ALA A 6 8.00 3.93 -16.44
C ALA A 6 9.36 3.45 -15.96
N GLY A 7 9.56 2.16 -15.94
CA GLY A 7 10.86 1.66 -15.53
C GLY A 7 10.98 1.40 -14.05
N CYS A 8 9.87 1.37 -13.35
CA CYS A 8 9.91 1.11 -11.93
C CYS A 8 10.17 -0.36 -11.67
N ARG A 9 10.80 -0.62 -10.55
CA ARG A 9 11.13 -1.99 -10.19
C ARG A 9 10.21 -2.44 -9.08
N SER A 10 9.69 -3.64 -9.19
CA SER A 10 8.83 -4.19 -8.17
C SER A 10 9.67 -4.69 -7.02
N LEU A 11 9.31 -4.26 -5.82
CA LEU A 11 9.98 -4.71 -4.61
C LEU A 11 9.21 -5.82 -3.93
N GLY A 12 8.01 -6.11 -4.42
CA GLY A 12 7.23 -7.17 -3.84
C GLY A 12 5.85 -6.69 -3.44
N VAL A 13 5.08 -7.59 -2.90
CA VAL A 13 3.73 -7.30 -2.48
C VAL A 13 3.68 -7.31 -0.97
N VAL A 14 3.04 -6.30 -0.40
CA VAL A 14 2.90 -6.20 1.04
C VAL A 14 1.43 -6.33 1.37
N GLU A 15 1.14 -7.09 2.39
CA GLU A 15 -0.21 -7.29 2.85
C GLU A 15 -0.29 -6.81 4.28
N VAL A 16 -1.26 -5.98 4.58
CA VAL A 16 -1.45 -5.47 5.93
C VAL A 16 -2.78 -5.97 6.44
N HIS A 17 -2.75 -6.62 7.58
CA HIS A 17 -3.95 -7.08 8.27
C HIS A 17 -4.00 -6.29 9.55
N HIS A 18 -4.93 -5.38 9.66
CA HIS A 18 -4.95 -4.47 10.79
C HIS A 18 -6.32 -4.48 11.44
N GLN A 19 -6.34 -4.58 12.74
CA GLN A 19 -7.57 -4.51 13.48
C GLN A 19 -7.84 -3.04 13.73
N GLY A 20 -8.65 -2.44 12.88
CA GLY A 20 -8.91 -1.03 12.97
C GLY A 20 -9.37 -0.50 11.64
N SER A 21 -9.23 0.79 11.44
CA SER A 21 -9.80 1.45 10.29
C SER A 21 -8.89 1.34 9.09
N TYR A 22 -9.45 1.69 7.95
CA TYR A 22 -8.69 1.72 6.72
C TYR A 22 -7.57 2.75 6.81
N ASP A 23 -7.86 3.91 7.40
CA ASP A 23 -6.84 4.94 7.49
C ASP A 23 -5.64 4.45 8.26
N GLU A 24 -5.88 3.73 9.32
CA GLU A 24 -4.79 3.19 10.11
C GLU A 24 -4.01 2.15 9.35
N ALA A 25 -4.73 1.32 8.61
CA ALA A 25 -4.06 0.29 7.82
C ALA A 25 -3.18 0.94 6.75
N MET A 26 -3.62 2.04 6.19
CA MET A 26 -2.83 2.71 5.18
C MET A 26 -1.59 3.36 5.75
N ILE A 27 -1.68 3.83 6.99
CA ILE A 27 -0.50 4.36 7.63
C ILE A 27 0.54 3.27 7.81
N ILE A 28 0.10 2.08 8.20
CA ILE A 28 1.01 0.96 8.33
C ILE A 28 1.61 0.61 6.98
N MET A 29 0.79 0.62 5.94
CA MET A 29 1.25 0.30 4.60
C MET A 29 2.32 1.30 4.16
N ARG A 30 2.10 2.58 4.43
CA ARG A 30 3.07 3.59 4.05
C ARG A 30 4.36 3.44 4.81
N ASN A 31 4.27 3.08 6.09
CA ASN A 31 5.48 2.87 6.86
C ASN A 31 6.29 1.72 6.31
N GLN A 32 5.62 0.69 5.85
CA GLN A 32 6.32 -0.41 5.24
C GLN A 32 6.97 0.01 3.93
N ALA A 33 6.29 0.87 3.19
CA ALA A 33 6.86 1.36 1.95
C ALA A 33 8.15 2.14 2.22
N VAL A 34 8.16 2.92 3.28
CA VAL A 34 9.36 3.66 3.64
C VAL A 34 10.48 2.70 3.97
N ASP A 35 10.17 1.68 4.74
CA ASP A 35 11.20 0.70 5.11
C ASP A 35 11.77 0.00 3.89
N LEU A 36 10.97 -0.24 2.90
CA LEU A 36 11.42 -0.90 1.69
C LEU A 36 12.00 0.07 0.68
N GLU A 37 11.94 1.35 1.00
CA GLU A 37 12.41 2.39 0.10
C GLU A 37 11.61 2.41 -1.18
N ALA A 38 10.34 2.12 -1.06
CA ALA A 38 9.45 2.17 -2.20
C ALA A 38 9.04 3.61 -2.46
N SER A 39 8.87 3.96 -3.71
CA SER A 39 8.41 5.29 -4.05
C SER A 39 6.97 5.28 -4.51
N VAL A 40 6.41 4.12 -4.81
CA VAL A 40 5.04 4.02 -5.29
C VAL A 40 4.40 2.80 -4.68
N ILE A 41 3.16 2.92 -4.29
CA ILE A 41 2.35 1.80 -3.83
C ILE A 41 1.22 1.65 -4.82
N VAL A 42 1.10 0.48 -5.41
CA VAL A 42 0.00 0.19 -6.32
C VAL A 42 -0.99 -0.67 -5.57
N PRO A 43 -2.18 -0.16 -5.28
CA PRO A 43 -3.15 -0.95 -4.53
C PRO A 43 -3.61 -2.13 -5.35
N LEU A 44 -3.63 -3.29 -4.75
CA LEU A 44 -4.07 -4.49 -5.42
C LEU A 44 -5.39 -4.98 -4.87
N ASP A 45 -5.60 -4.80 -3.59
CA ASP A 45 -6.80 -5.34 -2.99
C ASP A 45 -7.07 -4.63 -1.68
N LEU A 46 -8.33 -4.48 -1.34
CA LEU A 46 -8.71 -3.85 -0.11
C LEU A 46 -10.06 -4.40 0.30
N TYR A 47 -10.17 -4.91 1.49
CA TYR A 47 -11.48 -5.25 1.99
C TYR A 47 -11.46 -5.21 3.49
N GLN A 48 -12.62 -5.01 4.04
CA GLN A 48 -12.81 -4.94 5.47
C GLN A 48 -13.76 -6.03 5.87
N ASN A 49 -13.43 -6.67 6.95
CA ASN A 49 -14.25 -7.73 7.48
C ASN A 49 -14.86 -7.20 8.75
N THR A 50 -16.13 -6.86 8.72
CA THR A 50 -16.80 -6.38 9.91
C THR A 50 -17.78 -7.42 10.33
N THR A 51 -18.04 -7.54 11.61
CA THR A 51 -19.02 -8.47 12.05
C THR A 51 -20.37 -7.89 11.78
N GLU A 52 -21.22 -8.70 11.21
CA GLU A 52 -22.54 -8.23 10.96
C GLU A 52 -23.47 -8.57 12.02
N THR A 53 -23.00 -9.21 13.04
CA THR A 53 -23.89 -9.65 14.09
C THR A 53 -24.18 -8.57 15.07
N GLY A 54 -23.59 -7.44 14.93
CA GLY A 54 -23.79 -6.40 15.90
C GLY A 54 -22.97 -6.56 17.13
N GLU A 55 -22.22 -7.62 17.20
CA GLU A 55 -21.33 -7.78 18.30
C GLU A 55 -20.26 -6.76 18.14
N ALA A 56 -19.74 -6.33 19.18
CA ALA A 56 -18.75 -5.30 19.11
C ALA A 56 -17.40 -5.84 18.69
N GLY A 57 -17.38 -6.67 17.78
CA GLY A 57 -16.13 -7.21 17.32
C GLY A 57 -15.35 -6.15 16.61
N PRO A 58 -14.08 -6.23 16.64
CA PRO A 58 -13.23 -5.26 15.97
C PRO A 58 -13.31 -5.43 14.48
N GLU A 59 -13.19 -4.30 13.80
CA GLU A 59 -13.10 -4.30 12.37
C GLU A 59 -11.74 -4.77 11.96
N MET A 60 -11.68 -5.59 10.95
CA MET A 60 -10.40 -6.01 10.41
C MET A 60 -10.29 -5.44 9.01
N THR A 61 -9.21 -4.79 8.73
CA THR A 61 -8.96 -4.21 7.42
C THR A 61 -7.78 -4.93 6.81
N PHE A 62 -7.95 -5.35 5.56
CA PHE A 62 -6.90 -6.03 4.83
C PHE A 62 -6.56 -5.20 3.60
N VAL A 63 -5.31 -4.85 3.46
CA VAL A 63 -4.88 -4.05 2.33
C VAL A 63 -3.69 -4.76 1.71
N LYS A 64 -3.70 -4.87 0.40
CA LYS A 64 -2.60 -5.50 -0.30
C LYS A 64 -2.12 -4.51 -1.35
N GLY A 65 -0.85 -4.30 -1.42
CA GLY A 65 -0.28 -3.37 -2.39
C GLY A 65 1.05 -3.84 -2.89
N ARG A 66 1.34 -3.48 -4.13
CA ARG A 66 2.64 -3.77 -4.69
C ARG A 66 3.51 -2.57 -4.51
N MET A 67 4.70 -2.81 -4.00
CA MET A 67 5.65 -1.74 -3.75
C MET A 67 6.59 -1.63 -4.93
N LEU A 68 6.77 -0.43 -5.42
CA LEU A 68 7.63 -0.18 -6.54
C LEU A 68 8.66 0.86 -6.20
N ARG A 69 9.81 0.76 -6.82
CA ARG A 69 10.81 1.78 -6.68
C ARG A 69 11.07 2.32 -8.07
N CYS A 70 10.79 3.58 -8.24
CA CYS A 70 10.92 4.20 -9.54
C CYS A 70 12.18 5.03 -9.58
N PRO A 71 12.75 5.24 -10.77
CA PRO A 71 13.92 6.07 -10.88
C PRO A 71 13.59 7.50 -10.49
N GLU A 72 14.57 8.17 -9.94
CA GLU A 72 14.37 9.55 -9.62
C GLU A 72 14.31 10.34 -10.88
N LYS A 73 13.37 11.24 -10.93
CA LYS A 73 13.20 12.00 -12.10
C LYS A 73 13.51 13.44 -11.96
N SER A 74 14.11 13.80 -10.86
CA SER A 74 14.28 15.20 -10.61
C SER A 74 15.07 15.86 -11.70
N GLY A 75 16.03 15.18 -12.23
CA GLY A 75 16.81 15.80 -13.27
C GLY A 75 16.03 16.02 -14.52
N GLU A 76 15.11 15.13 -14.79
CA GLU A 76 14.34 15.26 -15.97
C GLU A 76 13.35 16.33 -15.85
N GLU A 77 12.80 16.51 -14.71
CA GLU A 77 11.76 17.46 -14.57
C GLU A 77 12.24 18.82 -14.64
N GLU A 78 13.45 19.05 -14.38
CA GLU A 78 13.92 20.36 -14.40
C GLU A 78 14.08 20.91 -15.75
N VAL A 79 14.11 20.13 -16.71
CA VAL A 79 14.35 20.59 -18.03
C VAL A 79 13.26 21.35 -18.66
#